data_4a76177402003cff44d1c1ebea586dc4
#
_entry.id   4a76177402003cff44d1c1ebea586dc4
#
_cell.length_a   1.000
_cell.length_b   1.000
_cell.length_c   1.000
_cell.angle_alpha   90.00
_cell.angle_beta   90.00
_cell.angle_gamma   90.00
#
_symmetry.space_group_name_H-M   'P 1'
#
loop_
_entity.id
_entity.type
_entity.pdbx_description
1 polymer ?
#
loop_
_entity_poly.entity_id
_entity_poly.type
_entity_poly.pdbx_seq_one_letter_code
_entity_poly.pdbx_strand_id
1 'polypeptide(L)'
;MTLLLVRHGETDWNRDPARCQGWAEIGLNETGRAQAHARGRALARRGIALIVTSHLLRARETAELIREELGGELPLVVDPRLAETHRGEWETQLFKDIMAEEPETWRHYREHPETFRFPGGESLADQQ
;
A
#
# COMPACT_ATOMS: atom_id res chain seq x y z
N MET A 1 5.34 -8.07 23.33
CA MET A 1 5.62 -7.28 22.13
C MET A 1 4.30 -6.92 21.44
N THR A 2 4.11 -5.68 21.04
CA THR A 2 2.91 -5.24 20.32
C THR A 2 3.31 -4.89 18.88
N LEU A 3 2.57 -5.43 17.93
CA LEU A 3 2.67 -5.10 16.52
C LEU A 3 1.55 -4.14 16.12
N LEU A 4 1.91 -3.03 15.53
CA LEU A 4 0.96 -2.05 14.99
C LEU A 4 1.04 -2.03 13.48
N LEU A 5 -0.08 -2.28 12.81
CA LEU A 5 -0.18 -2.23 11.36
C LEU A 5 -0.74 -0.87 10.93
N VAL A 6 -0.04 -0.22 10.03
CA VAL A 6 -0.42 1.09 9.50
C VAL A 6 -0.52 1.02 7.99
N ARG A 7 -1.67 1.43 7.45
CA ARG A 7 -1.84 1.59 6.01
C ARG A 7 -1.13 2.84 5.53
N HIS A 8 -0.52 2.80 4.33
CA HIS A 8 0.07 3.99 3.72
C HIS A 8 -0.96 5.11 3.52
N GLY A 9 -0.50 6.34 3.43
CA GLY A 9 -1.31 7.51 3.19
C GLY A 9 -1.93 7.52 1.78
N GLU A 10 -2.81 8.50 1.56
CA GLU A 10 -3.49 8.67 0.27
C GLU A 10 -2.50 8.97 -0.86
N THR A 11 -2.77 8.38 -2.02
CA THR A 11 -2.14 8.71 -3.29
C THR A 11 -3.22 9.23 -4.25
N ASP A 12 -2.83 9.84 -5.37
CA ASP A 12 -3.82 10.24 -6.37
C ASP A 12 -4.53 9.05 -7.04
N TRP A 13 -3.99 7.85 -6.88
CA TRP A 13 -4.55 6.63 -7.49
C TRP A 13 -5.49 5.85 -6.58
N ASN A 14 -5.49 6.07 -5.26
CA ASN A 14 -6.42 5.38 -4.37
C ASN A 14 -7.63 6.23 -3.96
N ARG A 15 -7.82 7.38 -4.59
CA ARG A 15 -9.03 8.17 -4.52
C ARG A 15 -9.84 8.05 -5.82
N ASP A 16 -11.11 8.42 -5.79
CA ASP A 16 -11.99 8.35 -6.97
C ASP A 16 -11.61 9.38 -8.05
N PRO A 17 -11.48 8.98 -9.34
CA PRO A 17 -11.57 7.61 -9.86
C PRO A 17 -10.31 6.80 -9.59
N ALA A 18 -10.47 5.66 -8.91
CA ALA A 18 -9.35 4.87 -8.43
C ALA A 18 -8.64 4.10 -9.55
N ARG A 19 -7.31 4.06 -9.46
CA ARG A 19 -6.42 3.24 -10.30
C ARG A 19 -5.83 2.09 -9.50
N CYS A 20 -5.57 1.01 -10.18
CA CYS A 20 -4.86 -0.13 -9.60
C CYS A 20 -3.39 0.23 -9.35
N GLN A 21 -2.93 0.10 -8.12
CA GLN A 21 -1.57 0.47 -7.74
C GLN A 21 -0.60 -0.71 -7.82
N GLY A 22 -0.84 -1.77 -7.06
CA GLY A 22 0.07 -2.92 -7.00
C GLY A 22 1.50 -2.50 -6.72
N TRP A 23 2.44 -2.87 -7.58
CA TRP A 23 3.85 -2.49 -7.51
C TRP A 23 4.17 -1.19 -8.26
N ALA A 24 3.19 -0.57 -8.91
CA ALA A 24 3.43 0.71 -9.55
C ALA A 24 3.90 1.76 -8.54
N GLU A 25 4.93 2.51 -8.91
CA GLU A 25 5.56 3.51 -8.05
C GLU A 25 4.79 4.83 -8.11
N ILE A 26 3.91 5.04 -7.14
CA ILE A 26 3.19 6.28 -6.90
C ILE A 26 3.46 6.76 -5.49
N GLY A 27 3.82 8.03 -5.34
CA GLY A 27 4.04 8.67 -4.05
C GLY A 27 2.74 9.14 -3.38
N LEU A 28 2.86 9.60 -2.15
CA LEU A 28 1.76 10.23 -1.43
C LEU A 28 1.37 11.56 -2.08
N ASN A 29 0.09 11.87 -2.08
CA ASN A 29 -0.38 13.23 -2.34
C ASN A 29 -0.33 14.07 -1.04
N GLU A 30 -0.76 15.32 -1.11
CA GLU A 30 -0.74 16.23 0.04
C GLU A 30 -1.59 15.70 1.20
N THR A 31 -2.77 15.16 0.90
CA THR A 31 -3.64 14.51 1.91
C THR A 31 -2.95 13.33 2.57
N GLY A 32 -2.30 12.47 1.79
CA GLY A 32 -1.57 11.31 2.29
C GLY A 32 -0.41 11.67 3.22
N ARG A 33 0.32 12.75 2.90
CA ARG A 33 1.37 13.28 3.77
C ARG A 33 0.81 13.77 5.11
N ALA A 34 -0.29 14.53 5.06
CA ALA A 34 -0.96 14.98 6.27
C ALA A 34 -1.46 13.82 7.13
N GLN A 35 -1.99 12.77 6.50
CA GLN A 35 -2.41 11.55 7.18
C GLN A 35 -1.23 10.84 7.86
N ALA A 36 -0.08 10.74 7.19
CA ALA A 36 1.12 10.12 7.76
C ALA A 36 1.64 10.89 8.98
N HIS A 37 1.71 12.22 8.90
CA HIS A 37 2.06 13.05 10.04
C HIS A 37 1.09 12.88 11.21
N ALA A 38 -0.22 12.89 10.95
CA ALA A 38 -1.24 12.70 11.99
C ALA A 38 -1.09 11.33 12.69
N ARG A 39 -0.80 10.28 11.95
CA ARG A 39 -0.54 8.93 12.51
C ARG A 39 0.72 8.91 13.34
N GLY A 40 1.79 9.55 12.88
CA GLY A 40 3.02 9.69 13.65
C GLY A 40 2.77 10.35 15.02
N ARG A 41 2.05 11.46 15.04
CA ARG A 41 1.67 12.13 16.29
C ARG A 41 0.82 11.23 17.20
N ALA A 42 -0.12 10.47 16.64
CA ALA A 42 -0.94 9.54 17.41
C ALA A 42 -0.12 8.38 18.02
N LEU A 43 0.99 8.01 17.39
CA LEU A 43 1.88 6.94 17.84
C LEU A 43 2.96 7.41 18.82
N ALA A 44 3.14 8.71 19.02
CA ALA A 44 4.25 9.28 19.80
C ALA A 44 4.35 8.74 21.24
N ARG A 45 3.24 8.30 21.85
CA ARG A 45 3.20 7.76 23.21
C ARG A 45 3.10 6.24 23.26
N ARG A 46 3.27 5.55 22.14
CA ARG A 46 3.09 4.10 22.06
C ARG A 46 4.39 3.31 22.27
N GLY A 47 5.51 3.99 22.51
CA GLY A 47 6.79 3.33 22.75
C GLY A 47 7.30 2.56 21.55
N ILE A 48 7.17 3.13 20.35
CA ILE A 48 7.63 2.49 19.12
C ILE A 48 9.16 2.37 19.14
N ALA A 49 9.65 1.16 18.89
CA ALA A 49 11.09 0.87 18.90
C ALA A 49 11.67 0.65 17.50
N LEU A 50 10.83 0.28 16.52
CA LEU A 50 11.25 -0.05 15.17
C LEU A 50 10.10 0.21 14.20
N ILE A 51 10.43 0.73 13.03
CA ILE A 51 9.51 0.84 11.89
C ILE A 51 9.99 -0.11 10.79
N VAL A 52 9.08 -0.92 10.27
CA VAL A 52 9.34 -1.79 9.11
C VAL A 52 8.37 -1.40 8.00
N THR A 53 8.87 -1.23 6.80
CA THR A 53 8.07 -0.83 5.63
C THR A 53 8.42 -1.65 4.41
N SER A 54 7.51 -1.72 3.43
CA SER A 54 7.86 -2.25 2.11
C SER A 54 8.75 -1.27 1.33
N HIS A 55 9.26 -1.74 0.18
CA HIS A 55 10.08 -0.90 -0.69
C HIS A 55 9.27 0.07 -1.56
N LEU A 56 7.94 -0.08 -1.62
CA LEU A 56 7.08 0.77 -2.45
C LEU A 56 7.07 2.21 -1.96
N LEU A 57 7.16 3.16 -2.89
CA LEU A 57 7.35 4.59 -2.59
C LEU A 57 6.31 5.12 -1.59
N ARG A 58 5.02 4.87 -1.81
CA ARG A 58 3.95 5.32 -0.92
C ARG A 58 4.06 4.81 0.51
N ALA A 59 4.56 3.58 0.67
CA ALA A 59 4.77 2.99 2.00
C ALA A 59 6.00 3.58 2.68
N ARG A 60 7.10 3.74 1.95
CA ARG A 60 8.32 4.36 2.48
C ARG A 60 8.10 5.81 2.89
N GLU A 61 7.44 6.60 2.04
CA GLU A 61 7.11 7.98 2.38
C GLU A 61 6.25 8.07 3.65
N THR A 62 5.24 7.19 3.77
CA THR A 62 4.43 7.12 4.99
C THR A 62 5.28 6.80 6.22
N ALA A 63 6.16 5.81 6.12
CA ALA A 63 7.03 5.39 7.21
C ALA A 63 8.01 6.49 7.63
N GLU A 64 8.62 7.20 6.68
CA GLU A 64 9.54 8.31 6.97
C GLU A 64 8.83 9.48 7.67
N LEU A 65 7.65 9.86 7.20
CA LEU A 65 6.88 10.94 7.82
C LEU A 65 6.41 10.58 9.25
N ILE A 66 6.04 9.31 9.47
CA ILE A 66 5.76 8.81 10.83
C ILE A 66 7.02 8.89 11.67
N ARG A 67 8.16 8.44 11.15
CA ARG A 67 9.46 8.48 11.84
C ARG A 67 9.85 9.90 12.26
N GLU A 68 9.66 10.89 11.39
CA GLU A 68 9.91 12.30 11.70
C GLU A 68 9.11 12.75 12.93
N GLU A 69 7.83 12.43 13.01
CA GLU A 69 6.97 12.76 14.14
C GLU A 69 7.39 12.03 15.46
N LEU A 70 8.08 10.90 15.33
CA LEU A 70 8.59 10.13 16.45
C LEU A 70 10.03 10.53 16.84
N GLY A 71 10.55 11.67 16.35
CA GLY A 71 11.86 12.22 16.69
C GLY A 71 12.96 11.95 15.68
N GLY A 72 12.67 11.23 14.59
CA GLY A 72 13.59 11.03 13.46
C GLY A 72 14.71 10.00 13.66
N GLU A 73 14.88 9.46 14.84
CA GLU A 73 16.04 8.59 15.18
C GLU A 73 15.71 7.10 15.23
N LEU A 74 14.43 6.74 15.14
CA LEU A 74 14.04 5.34 15.17
C LEU A 74 14.64 4.57 13.99
N PRO A 75 15.07 3.31 14.21
CA PRO A 75 15.44 2.42 13.12
C PRO A 75 14.28 2.23 12.16
N LEU A 76 14.56 2.33 10.86
CA LEU A 76 13.60 2.05 9.80
C LEU A 76 14.19 0.99 8.88
N VAL A 77 13.51 -0.13 8.75
CA VAL A 77 13.91 -1.27 7.93
C VAL A 77 12.98 -1.39 6.73
N VAL A 78 13.57 -1.51 5.55
CA VAL A 78 12.82 -1.78 4.31
C VAL A 78 12.84 -3.28 4.04
N ASP A 79 11.66 -3.91 4.01
CA ASP A 79 11.52 -5.33 3.72
C ASP A 79 10.60 -5.53 2.51
N PRO A 80 11.13 -6.01 1.36
CA PRO A 80 10.34 -6.23 0.15
C PRO A 80 9.19 -7.23 0.32
N ARG A 81 9.27 -8.12 1.31
CA ARG A 81 8.22 -9.10 1.61
C ARG A 81 6.92 -8.47 2.09
N LEU A 82 6.96 -7.20 2.52
CA LEU A 82 5.79 -6.45 2.93
C LEU A 82 5.13 -5.70 1.76
N ALA A 83 5.58 -5.91 0.54
CA ALA A 83 5.00 -5.25 -0.61
C ALA A 83 3.54 -5.68 -0.86
N GLU A 84 2.77 -4.78 -1.45
CA GLU A 84 1.45 -5.08 -2.02
C GLU A 84 1.57 -6.20 -3.05
N THR A 85 0.51 -6.95 -3.28
CA THR A 85 0.42 -7.93 -4.36
C THR A 85 0.77 -7.29 -5.70
N HIS A 86 1.66 -7.92 -6.47
CA HIS A 86 1.93 -7.51 -7.84
C HIS A 86 0.70 -7.75 -8.70
N ARG A 87 0.09 -6.68 -9.19
CA ARG A 87 -1.20 -6.74 -9.91
C ARG A 87 -1.04 -6.79 -11.44
N GLY A 88 0.21 -6.89 -11.90
CA GLY A 88 0.53 -7.14 -13.30
C GLY A 88 -0.07 -6.14 -14.27
N GLU A 89 -0.77 -6.63 -15.28
CA GLU A 89 -1.36 -5.82 -16.35
C GLU A 89 -2.44 -4.84 -15.89
N TRP A 90 -3.01 -5.06 -14.70
CA TRP A 90 -3.99 -4.14 -14.14
C TRP A 90 -3.37 -2.87 -13.55
N GLU A 91 -2.09 -2.90 -13.23
CA GLU A 91 -1.41 -1.75 -12.65
C GLU A 91 -1.52 -0.52 -13.54
N THR A 92 -1.73 0.63 -12.94
CA THR A 92 -1.96 1.93 -13.57
C THR A 92 -3.33 2.12 -14.24
N GLN A 93 -4.09 1.06 -14.49
CA GLN A 93 -5.41 1.16 -15.10
C GLN A 93 -6.47 1.64 -14.10
N LEU A 94 -7.48 2.34 -14.60
CA LEU A 94 -8.65 2.67 -13.81
C LEU A 94 -9.47 1.41 -13.53
N PHE A 95 -9.90 1.20 -12.29
CA PHE A 95 -10.73 0.05 -11.96
C PHE A 95 -12.02 -0.01 -12.78
N LYS A 96 -12.63 1.15 -13.08
CA LYS A 96 -13.83 1.20 -13.94
C LYS A 96 -13.58 0.67 -15.36
N ASP A 97 -12.36 0.89 -15.88
CA ASP A 97 -12.00 0.41 -17.21
C ASP A 97 -11.76 -1.10 -17.20
N ILE A 98 -11.08 -1.61 -16.16
CA ILE A 98 -10.89 -3.05 -15.96
C ILE A 98 -12.25 -3.75 -15.86
N MET A 99 -13.18 -3.21 -15.10
CA MET A 99 -14.54 -3.75 -14.96
C MET A 99 -15.29 -3.79 -16.29
N ALA A 100 -15.12 -2.77 -17.14
CA ALA A 100 -15.79 -2.68 -18.43
C ALA A 100 -15.16 -3.57 -19.51
N GLU A 101 -13.83 -3.66 -19.52
CA GLU A 101 -13.07 -4.36 -20.57
C GLU A 101 -12.88 -5.85 -20.26
N GLU A 102 -12.80 -6.20 -18.96
CA GLU A 102 -12.56 -7.58 -18.51
C GLU A 102 -13.62 -8.05 -17.48
N PRO A 103 -14.91 -8.03 -17.79
CA PRO A 103 -15.97 -8.26 -16.81
C PRO A 103 -15.92 -9.65 -16.16
N GLU A 104 -15.49 -10.68 -16.88
CA GLU A 104 -15.38 -12.04 -16.32
C GLU A 104 -14.16 -12.19 -15.40
N THR A 105 -13.02 -11.63 -15.81
CA THR A 105 -11.80 -11.58 -14.98
C THR A 105 -12.06 -10.79 -13.70
N TRP A 106 -12.75 -9.66 -13.83
CA TRP A 106 -13.15 -8.85 -12.66
C TRP A 106 -14.09 -9.62 -11.74
N ARG A 107 -15.07 -10.36 -12.28
CA ARG A 107 -15.98 -11.20 -11.50
C ARG A 107 -15.22 -12.27 -10.73
N HIS A 108 -14.28 -12.98 -11.38
CA HIS A 108 -13.44 -13.98 -10.73
C HIS A 108 -12.65 -13.36 -9.56
N TYR A 109 -12.03 -12.21 -9.76
CA TYR A 109 -11.33 -11.49 -8.70
C TYR A 109 -12.23 -11.18 -7.50
N ARG A 110 -13.48 -10.81 -7.74
CA ARG A 110 -14.43 -10.43 -6.68
C ARG A 110 -15.05 -11.62 -5.95
N GLU A 111 -15.33 -12.68 -6.66
CA GLU A 111 -16.07 -13.83 -6.14
C GLU A 111 -15.16 -14.95 -5.64
N HIS A 112 -13.99 -15.09 -6.23
CA HIS A 112 -13.03 -16.18 -5.94
C HIS A 112 -11.60 -15.66 -5.78
N PRO A 113 -11.35 -14.72 -4.85
CA PRO A 113 -10.01 -14.14 -4.68
C PRO A 113 -8.95 -15.17 -4.30
N GLU A 114 -9.36 -16.26 -3.64
CA GLU A 114 -8.45 -17.35 -3.20
C GLU A 114 -7.81 -18.12 -4.35
N THR A 115 -8.47 -18.14 -5.52
CA THR A 115 -7.94 -18.81 -6.73
C THR A 115 -7.50 -17.83 -7.81
N PHE A 116 -7.75 -16.53 -7.60
CA PHE A 116 -7.47 -15.51 -8.60
C PHE A 116 -5.96 -15.21 -8.69
N ARG A 117 -5.49 -15.10 -9.93
CA ARG A 117 -4.16 -14.57 -10.26
C ARG A 117 -4.33 -13.34 -11.15
N PHE A 118 -3.65 -12.26 -10.81
CA PHE A 118 -3.62 -11.08 -11.66
C PHE A 118 -2.91 -11.40 -13.00
N PRO A 119 -3.46 -10.99 -14.14
CA PRO A 119 -2.79 -11.17 -15.44
C PRO A 119 -1.38 -10.56 -15.41
N GLY A 120 -0.35 -11.39 -15.68
CA GLY A 120 1.05 -10.96 -15.59
C GLY A 120 1.55 -10.64 -14.18
N GLY A 121 0.79 -10.99 -13.15
CA GLY A 121 1.11 -10.68 -11.76
C GLY A 121 1.05 -11.88 -10.82
N GLU A 122 0.82 -11.60 -9.55
CA GLU A 122 0.75 -12.58 -8.47
C GLU A 122 -0.68 -13.04 -8.17
N SER A 123 -0.79 -14.13 -7.42
CA SER A 123 -2.00 -14.52 -6.71
C SER A 123 -1.88 -14.14 -5.23
N LEU A 124 -2.98 -14.23 -4.47
CA LEU A 124 -2.91 -14.06 -3.02
C LEU A 124 -2.08 -15.17 -2.35
N ALA A 125 -2.05 -16.36 -2.94
CA ALA A 125 -1.20 -17.45 -2.44
C ALA A 125 0.30 -17.12 -2.56
N ASP A 126 0.71 -16.39 -3.58
CA ASP A 126 2.10 -15.96 -3.77
C ASP A 126 2.53 -14.95 -2.69
N GLN A 127 1.58 -14.26 -2.04
CA GLN A 127 1.85 -13.30 -0.96
C GLN A 127 2.14 -13.96 0.39
N GLN A 128 1.86 -15.24 0.54
CA GLN A 128 2.09 -16.00 1.78
C GLN A 128 3.50 -16.59 1.80
#